data_0d423b8ace194215b2ab6f109709cb36
#
_entry.id   0d423b8ace194215b2ab6f109709cb36
#
_cell.length_a   1.000
_cell.length_b   1.000
_cell.length_c   1.000
_cell.angle_alpha   90.00
_cell.angle_beta   90.00
_cell.angle_gamma   90.00
#
_symmetry.space_group_name_H-M   'P 1'
#
loop_
_entity.id
_entity.type
_entity.pdbx_description
1 polymer ?
#
loop_
_entity_poly.entity_id
_entity_poly.type
_entity_poly.pdbx_seq_one_letter_code
_entity_poly.pdbx_strand_id
1 'polypeptide(L)'
;MRGAGWWSGRETALLVAIAMAISIAVVALFLVRPWSGAQSGPPRAVIVDQLTSEMPKPPFVEATSSLLEQAGYEVDYYWGEEITVDFYRELPTHGYDLVLLRAHSGLIQGGDRDGEAFLFTGEPYSGSEYLKDQRAGRLLMATYGLGPDPSFELRDLPRYFGIVPDFIESSMMGEFDDTTIVVMGCNGLTSESMAEAFIQKGAKTVVSWDGLVTGDHTDEATERLLQLMLTDGLSMGDAVERTRTEVGPDPWYGSNLLFYPGEEAVSTIP
;
A
#
# COMPACT_ATOMS: atom_id res chain seq x y z
N MET A 1 49.74 7.58 -56.01
CA MET A 1 48.44 8.20 -56.19
C MET A 1 47.39 7.14 -55.89
N ARG A 2 46.73 7.23 -54.73
CA ARG A 2 45.67 6.27 -54.31
C ARG A 2 44.34 6.99 -54.48
N GLY A 3 43.48 6.44 -55.36
CA GLY A 3 42.15 6.98 -55.63
C GLY A 3 41.20 6.87 -54.42
N ALA A 4 40.60 7.98 -54.08
CA ALA A 4 39.47 8.03 -53.14
C ALA A 4 38.25 7.45 -53.84
N GLY A 5 37.74 6.34 -53.31
CA GLY A 5 36.47 5.74 -53.75
C GLY A 5 35.30 6.65 -53.42
N TRP A 6 34.63 7.15 -54.43
CA TRP A 6 33.38 7.90 -54.29
C TRP A 6 32.24 6.90 -54.14
N TRP A 7 31.63 6.92 -52.97
CA TRP A 7 30.39 6.21 -52.72
C TRP A 7 29.29 6.83 -53.60
N SER A 8 28.55 6.00 -54.32
CA SER A 8 27.47 6.51 -55.16
C SER A 8 26.35 7.08 -54.27
N GLY A 9 25.74 8.19 -54.69
CA GLY A 9 24.68 8.85 -53.95
C GLY A 9 23.47 7.95 -53.62
N ARG A 10 23.36 6.81 -54.33
CA ARG A 10 22.31 5.79 -54.07
C ARG A 10 22.60 4.96 -52.82
N GLU A 11 23.87 4.66 -52.51
CA GLU A 11 24.28 3.90 -51.34
C GLU A 11 24.16 4.75 -50.09
N THR A 12 24.51 6.04 -50.15
CA THR A 12 24.31 6.99 -49.05
C THR A 12 22.81 7.21 -48.75
N ALA A 13 21.97 7.32 -49.77
CA ALA A 13 20.53 7.46 -49.63
C ALA A 13 19.89 6.21 -48.96
N LEU A 14 20.37 5.00 -49.31
CA LEU A 14 19.91 3.74 -48.74
C LEU A 14 20.28 3.64 -47.27
N LEU A 15 21.50 3.99 -46.87
CA LEU A 15 21.95 3.97 -45.48
C LEU A 15 21.19 4.99 -44.60
N VAL A 16 20.90 6.17 -45.11
CA VAL A 16 20.10 7.19 -44.43
C VAL A 16 18.65 6.71 -44.25
N ALA A 17 18.07 6.06 -45.29
CA ALA A 17 16.71 5.52 -45.18
C ALA A 17 16.61 4.37 -44.16
N ILE A 18 17.61 3.49 -44.12
CA ILE A 18 17.68 2.39 -43.11
C ILE A 18 17.86 2.96 -41.71
N ALA A 19 18.73 3.97 -41.51
CA ALA A 19 18.93 4.62 -40.23
C ALA A 19 17.65 5.32 -39.72
N MET A 20 16.91 5.99 -40.60
CA MET A 20 15.63 6.62 -40.29
C MET A 20 14.55 5.57 -39.94
N ALA A 21 14.49 4.46 -40.70
CA ALA A 21 13.52 3.38 -40.41
C ALA A 21 13.80 2.70 -39.04
N ILE A 22 15.08 2.49 -38.69
CA ILE A 22 15.48 1.95 -37.39
C ILE A 22 15.15 2.94 -36.28
N SER A 23 15.40 4.24 -36.46
CA SER A 23 15.07 5.27 -35.48
C SER A 23 13.55 5.38 -35.23
N ILE A 24 12.74 5.29 -36.30
CA ILE A 24 11.26 5.29 -36.19
C ILE A 24 10.79 4.01 -35.50
N ALA A 25 11.39 2.85 -35.80
CA ALA A 25 11.02 1.59 -35.13
C ALA A 25 11.39 1.58 -33.64
N VAL A 26 12.56 2.14 -33.28
CA VAL A 26 12.97 2.28 -31.86
C VAL A 26 12.06 3.27 -31.13
N VAL A 27 11.74 4.41 -31.72
CA VAL A 27 10.79 5.38 -31.15
C VAL A 27 9.39 4.77 -31.02
N ALA A 28 8.94 3.98 -32.02
CA ALA A 28 7.66 3.27 -31.93
C ALA A 28 7.67 2.19 -30.85
N LEU A 29 8.81 1.49 -30.62
CA LEU A 29 8.94 0.54 -29.49
C LEU A 29 8.91 1.24 -28.13
N PHE A 30 9.41 2.47 -28.03
CA PHE A 30 9.33 3.27 -26.79
C PHE A 30 7.99 3.97 -26.59
N LEU A 31 7.25 4.23 -27.69
CA LEU A 31 5.91 4.84 -27.62
C LEU A 31 4.78 3.80 -27.50
N VAL A 32 5.01 2.56 -27.91
CA VAL A 32 4.17 1.41 -27.58
C VAL A 32 4.79 0.73 -26.35
N ARG A 33 4.78 1.42 -25.21
CA ARG A 33 4.55 0.68 -23.97
C ARG A 33 3.24 -0.06 -24.21
N PRO A 34 3.19 -1.41 -24.07
CA PRO A 34 1.89 -2.01 -23.91
C PRO A 34 1.24 -1.26 -22.75
N TRP A 35 0.15 -0.56 -23.01
CA TRP A 35 -0.77 -0.13 -21.98
C TRP A 35 -0.98 -1.39 -21.15
N SER A 36 -0.50 -1.40 -19.90
CA SER A 36 -0.75 -2.45 -18.92
C SER A 36 -2.25 -2.65 -19.00
N GLY A 37 -2.68 -3.86 -19.42
CA GLY A 37 -4.02 -4.06 -19.91
C GLY A 37 -4.99 -3.51 -18.87
N ALA A 38 -5.83 -2.55 -19.26
CA ALA A 38 -6.98 -2.17 -18.48
C ALA A 38 -7.65 -3.48 -18.09
N GLN A 39 -7.73 -3.76 -16.79
CA GLN A 39 -8.42 -4.94 -16.30
C GLN A 39 -9.81 -4.90 -16.95
N SER A 40 -10.17 -5.92 -17.70
CA SER A 40 -11.38 -5.93 -18.54
C SER A 40 -12.63 -6.20 -17.69
N GLY A 41 -12.62 -5.83 -16.43
CA GLY A 41 -13.69 -6.00 -15.44
C GLY A 41 -13.96 -4.72 -14.65
N PRO A 42 -14.93 -4.74 -13.75
CA PRO A 42 -15.15 -3.68 -12.78
C PRO A 42 -13.92 -3.54 -11.87
N PRO A 43 -13.67 -2.33 -11.31
CA PRO A 43 -12.60 -2.15 -10.35
C PRO A 43 -12.86 -3.01 -9.11
N ARG A 44 -11.79 -3.45 -8.45
CA ARG A 44 -11.86 -4.35 -7.30
C ARG A 44 -11.34 -3.67 -6.04
N ALA A 45 -12.04 -3.86 -4.94
CA ALA A 45 -11.63 -3.39 -3.63
C ALA A 45 -11.60 -4.53 -2.61
N VAL A 46 -10.76 -4.41 -1.60
CA VAL A 46 -10.75 -5.33 -0.47
C VAL A 46 -10.76 -4.60 0.85
N ILE A 47 -11.58 -5.09 1.78
CA ILE A 47 -11.55 -4.70 3.19
C ILE A 47 -10.88 -5.83 3.96
N VAL A 48 -9.72 -5.54 4.54
CA VAL A 48 -8.91 -6.45 5.35
C VAL A 48 -9.08 -6.04 6.81
N ASP A 49 -9.99 -6.71 7.54
CA ASP A 49 -10.38 -6.35 8.91
C ASP A 49 -9.74 -7.27 9.96
N GLN A 50 -8.48 -7.03 10.27
CA GLN A 50 -7.75 -7.73 11.32
C GLN A 50 -8.33 -7.41 12.71
N LEU A 51 -8.94 -6.23 12.88
CA LEU A 51 -9.49 -5.78 14.18
C LEU A 51 -10.81 -6.42 14.54
N THR A 52 -11.47 -7.15 13.65
CA THR A 52 -12.81 -7.72 13.86
C THR A 52 -12.93 -8.52 15.16
N SER A 53 -11.92 -9.28 15.56
CA SER A 53 -11.96 -10.11 16.76
C SER A 53 -11.97 -9.30 18.07
N GLU A 54 -11.46 -8.08 18.06
CA GLU A 54 -11.26 -7.24 19.25
C GLU A 54 -12.13 -5.99 19.24
N MET A 55 -12.25 -5.39 18.07
CA MET A 55 -13.03 -4.18 17.82
C MET A 55 -13.98 -4.39 16.63
N PRO A 56 -14.96 -5.32 16.74
CA PRO A 56 -15.90 -5.59 15.66
C PRO A 56 -16.71 -4.32 15.34
N LYS A 57 -16.80 -3.97 14.05
CA LYS A 57 -17.51 -2.79 13.59
C LYS A 57 -18.36 -3.11 12.34
N PRO A 58 -19.39 -3.98 12.46
CA PRO A 58 -20.24 -4.33 11.32
C PRO A 58 -20.82 -3.11 10.56
N PRO A 59 -21.29 -2.03 11.26
CA PRO A 59 -21.81 -0.86 10.53
C PRO A 59 -20.79 -0.19 9.62
N PHE A 60 -19.50 -0.14 10.01
CA PHE A 60 -18.44 0.38 9.15
C PHE A 60 -18.25 -0.50 7.91
N VAL A 61 -18.16 -1.82 8.10
CA VAL A 61 -17.98 -2.76 6.97
C VAL A 61 -19.16 -2.68 6.00
N GLU A 62 -20.40 -2.64 6.50
CA GLU A 62 -21.61 -2.53 5.68
C GLU A 62 -21.66 -1.20 4.92
N ALA A 63 -21.38 -0.07 5.59
CA ALA A 63 -21.39 1.25 4.97
C ALA A 63 -20.31 1.40 3.90
N THR A 64 -19.09 0.95 4.22
CA THR A 64 -17.95 1.01 3.31
C THR A 64 -18.14 0.11 2.10
N SER A 65 -18.59 -1.14 2.29
CA SER A 65 -18.90 -2.05 1.18
C SER A 65 -19.98 -1.46 0.27
N SER A 66 -21.08 -0.93 0.85
CA SER A 66 -22.17 -0.31 0.07
C SER A 66 -21.70 0.90 -0.73
N LEU A 67 -20.81 1.73 -0.15
CA LEU A 67 -20.24 2.89 -0.85
C LEU A 67 -19.37 2.48 -2.03
N LEU A 68 -18.53 1.47 -1.85
CA LEU A 68 -17.65 0.92 -2.88
C LEU A 68 -18.47 0.27 -4.01
N GLU A 69 -19.47 -0.54 -3.68
CA GLU A 69 -20.38 -1.18 -4.65
C GLU A 69 -21.16 -0.15 -5.46
N GLN A 70 -21.65 0.93 -4.81
CA GLN A 70 -22.32 2.04 -5.50
C GLN A 70 -21.39 2.78 -6.46
N ALA A 71 -20.10 2.84 -6.16
CA ALA A 71 -19.06 3.37 -7.05
C ALA A 71 -18.62 2.37 -8.14
N GLY A 72 -19.18 1.17 -8.18
CA GLY A 72 -18.95 0.16 -9.21
C GLY A 72 -17.84 -0.84 -8.91
N TYR A 73 -17.33 -0.89 -7.68
CA TYR A 73 -16.32 -1.87 -7.27
C TYR A 73 -16.95 -3.23 -7.01
N GLU A 74 -16.21 -4.30 -7.33
CA GLU A 74 -16.38 -5.61 -6.70
C GLU A 74 -15.62 -5.61 -5.38
N VAL A 75 -16.29 -5.98 -4.27
CA VAL A 75 -15.73 -5.86 -2.92
C VAL A 75 -15.53 -7.23 -2.30
N ASP A 76 -14.28 -7.53 -1.94
CA ASP A 76 -13.93 -8.68 -1.12
C ASP A 76 -13.76 -8.26 0.35
N TYR A 77 -14.09 -9.16 1.30
CA TYR A 77 -13.93 -8.91 2.73
C TYR A 77 -13.24 -10.10 3.39
N TYR A 78 -12.11 -9.83 4.02
CA TYR A 78 -11.36 -10.80 4.84
C TYR A 78 -11.27 -10.29 6.27
N TRP A 79 -11.35 -11.20 7.23
CA TRP A 79 -11.45 -10.84 8.63
C TRP A 79 -10.65 -11.76 9.57
N GLY A 80 -10.17 -11.19 10.68
CA GLY A 80 -9.58 -11.92 11.79
C GLY A 80 -8.47 -12.89 11.37
N GLU A 81 -8.66 -14.18 11.66
CA GLU A 81 -7.67 -15.23 11.42
C GLU A 81 -7.40 -15.55 9.95
N GLU A 82 -8.26 -15.11 9.03
CA GLU A 82 -8.00 -15.25 7.58
C GLU A 82 -6.82 -14.40 7.12
N ILE A 83 -6.46 -13.36 7.89
CA ILE A 83 -5.39 -12.42 7.56
C ILE A 83 -4.06 -12.96 8.06
N THR A 84 -3.56 -13.96 7.35
CA THR A 84 -2.31 -14.67 7.65
C THR A 84 -1.09 -13.98 7.03
N VAL A 85 0.10 -14.47 7.36
CA VAL A 85 1.34 -14.09 6.66
C VAL A 85 1.24 -14.39 5.17
N ASP A 86 0.67 -15.54 4.79
CA ASP A 86 0.53 -15.93 3.38
C ASP A 86 -0.56 -15.09 2.68
N PHE A 87 -1.63 -14.68 3.37
CA PHE A 87 -2.57 -13.70 2.84
C PHE A 87 -1.87 -12.41 2.40
N TYR A 88 -1.06 -11.82 3.29
CA TYR A 88 -0.27 -10.62 2.92
C TYR A 88 0.73 -10.91 1.81
N ARG A 89 1.33 -12.10 1.80
CA ARG A 89 2.27 -12.50 0.74
C ARG A 89 1.63 -12.48 -0.65
N GLU A 90 0.39 -12.93 -0.74
CA GLU A 90 -0.35 -13.07 -1.99
C GLU A 90 -1.16 -11.82 -2.37
N LEU A 91 -1.33 -10.87 -1.45
CA LEU A 91 -2.19 -9.69 -1.62
C LEU A 91 -1.97 -8.92 -2.94
N PRO A 92 -0.73 -8.67 -3.41
CA PRO A 92 -0.52 -7.98 -4.69
C PRO A 92 -1.03 -8.77 -5.90
N THR A 93 -1.19 -10.11 -5.80
CA THR A 93 -1.61 -10.97 -6.92
C THR A 93 -3.12 -10.95 -7.16
N HIS A 94 -3.89 -10.38 -6.24
CA HIS A 94 -5.36 -10.37 -6.34
C HIS A 94 -5.90 -9.29 -7.27
N GLY A 95 -5.09 -8.30 -7.67
CA GLY A 95 -5.48 -7.25 -8.62
C GLY A 95 -6.53 -6.29 -8.04
N TYR A 96 -6.35 -5.85 -6.81
CA TYR A 96 -7.20 -4.83 -6.22
C TYR A 96 -6.74 -3.42 -6.61
N ASP A 97 -7.69 -2.56 -6.97
CA ASP A 97 -7.46 -1.13 -7.21
C ASP A 97 -7.44 -0.35 -5.90
N LEU A 98 -8.15 -0.87 -4.87
CA LEU A 98 -8.23 -0.28 -3.54
C LEU A 98 -8.11 -1.35 -2.45
N VAL A 99 -7.20 -1.14 -1.50
CA VAL A 99 -6.99 -1.99 -0.34
C VAL A 99 -7.20 -1.17 0.94
N LEU A 100 -8.15 -1.56 1.77
CA LEU A 100 -8.39 -0.97 3.09
C LEU A 100 -7.86 -1.94 4.16
N LEU A 101 -6.76 -1.56 4.81
CA LEU A 101 -6.13 -2.35 5.88
C LEU A 101 -6.60 -1.83 7.24
N ARG A 102 -7.72 -2.34 7.72
CA ARG A 102 -8.23 -2.11 9.07
C ARG A 102 -7.54 -3.08 10.03
N ALA A 103 -6.31 -2.73 10.42
CA ALA A 103 -5.43 -3.60 11.18
C ALA A 103 -4.66 -2.82 12.25
N HIS A 104 -4.28 -3.49 13.34
CA HIS A 104 -3.27 -2.93 14.21
C HIS A 104 -1.97 -2.71 13.45
N SER A 105 -1.30 -1.63 13.80
CA SER A 105 0.08 -1.35 13.41
C SER A 105 0.82 -0.71 14.58
N GLY A 106 2.12 -0.83 14.57
CA GLY A 106 2.96 -0.32 15.64
C GLY A 106 4.33 0.08 15.14
N LEU A 107 5.16 0.57 16.07
CA LEU A 107 6.55 0.90 15.78
C LEU A 107 7.48 -0.13 16.46
N ILE A 108 8.51 -0.54 15.75
CA ILE A 108 9.59 -1.36 16.32
C ILE A 108 10.28 -0.54 17.39
N GLN A 109 10.53 -1.16 18.53
CA GLN A 109 11.19 -0.53 19.68
C GLN A 109 12.62 -1.01 19.79
N GLY A 110 13.57 -0.10 19.61
CA GLY A 110 15.00 -0.35 19.77
C GLY A 110 15.69 -1.08 18.61
N GLY A 111 17.01 -1.11 18.65
CA GLY A 111 17.84 -1.68 17.59
C GLY A 111 17.97 -0.77 16.37
N ASP A 112 18.49 -1.34 15.27
CA ASP A 112 18.77 -0.60 14.03
C ASP A 112 17.50 -0.17 13.28
N ARG A 113 16.34 -0.70 13.68
CA ARG A 113 15.01 -0.47 13.06
C ARG A 113 14.06 0.28 13.98
N ASP A 114 14.58 0.97 15.00
CA ASP A 114 13.78 1.73 15.94
C ASP A 114 12.93 2.79 15.22
N GLY A 115 11.62 2.79 15.52
CA GLY A 115 10.66 3.69 14.88
C GLY A 115 10.12 3.25 13.52
N GLU A 116 10.56 2.10 13.00
CA GLU A 116 10.00 1.54 11.76
C GLU A 116 8.61 0.96 12.04
N ALA A 117 7.66 1.27 11.16
CA ALA A 117 6.29 0.77 11.29
C ALA A 117 6.16 -0.69 10.85
N PHE A 118 5.25 -1.43 11.48
CA PHE A 118 4.87 -2.79 11.07
C PHE A 118 3.35 -2.98 11.17
N LEU A 119 2.82 -3.92 10.38
CA LEU A 119 1.41 -4.32 10.39
C LEU A 119 1.23 -5.66 11.09
N PHE A 120 0.16 -5.79 11.87
CA PHE A 120 -0.22 -7.07 12.45
C PHE A 120 -0.93 -7.96 11.42
N THR A 121 -0.69 -9.26 11.54
CA THR A 121 -1.56 -10.29 10.96
C THR A 121 -2.62 -10.71 12.00
N GLY A 122 -3.62 -11.49 11.57
CA GLY A 122 -4.50 -12.23 12.45
C GLY A 122 -3.94 -13.61 12.87
N GLU A 123 -2.77 -13.97 12.35
CA GLU A 123 -2.15 -15.28 12.57
C GLU A 123 -1.34 -15.31 13.87
N PRO A 124 -1.63 -16.27 14.78
CA PRO A 124 -0.84 -16.46 15.99
C PRO A 124 0.63 -16.73 15.69
N TYR A 125 1.52 -16.07 16.44
CA TYR A 125 2.96 -16.22 16.25
C TYR A 125 3.43 -17.65 16.56
N SER A 126 4.25 -18.20 15.68
CA SER A 126 4.95 -19.48 15.82
C SER A 126 6.46 -19.31 15.56
N GLY A 127 7.27 -19.74 16.51
CA GLY A 127 8.74 -19.73 16.33
C GLY A 127 9.27 -20.79 15.36
N SER A 128 8.41 -21.65 14.80
CA SER A 128 8.76 -22.72 13.86
C SER A 128 8.26 -22.51 12.43
N GLU A 129 7.34 -21.57 12.22
CA GLU A 129 6.79 -21.25 10.90
C GLU A 129 7.51 -20.07 10.26
N TYR A 130 7.46 -19.94 8.95
CA TYR A 130 8.07 -18.84 8.19
C TYR A 130 9.53 -18.55 8.56
N LEU A 131 10.32 -19.58 8.91
CA LEU A 131 11.68 -19.44 9.45
C LEU A 131 12.62 -18.65 8.53
N LYS A 132 12.40 -18.68 7.22
CA LYS A 132 13.20 -17.89 6.27
C LYS A 132 12.99 -16.40 6.48
N ASP A 133 11.73 -15.98 6.61
CA ASP A 133 11.39 -14.56 6.77
C ASP A 133 11.69 -14.06 8.18
N GLN A 134 11.46 -14.90 9.21
CA GLN A 134 11.85 -14.56 10.58
C GLN A 134 13.37 -14.34 10.72
N ARG A 135 14.20 -15.24 10.16
CA ARG A 135 15.67 -15.12 10.18
C ARG A 135 16.18 -13.93 9.37
N ALA A 136 15.46 -13.54 8.34
CA ALA A 136 15.76 -12.35 7.54
C ALA A 136 15.25 -11.04 8.17
N GLY A 137 14.58 -11.12 9.33
CA GLY A 137 14.00 -9.94 9.99
C GLY A 137 12.78 -9.37 9.30
N ARG A 138 12.14 -10.10 8.37
CA ARG A 138 10.96 -9.65 7.62
C ARG A 138 9.66 -9.87 8.37
N LEU A 139 9.66 -10.79 9.32
CA LEU A 139 8.58 -11.06 10.25
C LEU A 139 9.07 -10.88 11.67
N LEU A 140 8.23 -10.28 12.49
CA LEU A 140 8.48 -10.12 13.92
C LEU A 140 7.34 -10.73 14.74
N MET A 141 7.59 -10.92 16.02
CA MET A 141 6.57 -11.24 17.01
C MET A 141 5.98 -9.93 17.52
N ALA A 142 4.71 -9.70 17.23
CA ALA A 142 3.96 -8.54 17.65
C ALA A 142 3.01 -8.89 18.78
N THR A 143 2.77 -7.94 19.68
CA THR A 143 1.75 -8.01 20.71
C THR A 143 1.16 -6.63 20.95
N TYR A 144 -0.11 -6.59 21.32
CA TYR A 144 -0.83 -5.37 21.74
C TYR A 144 -1.46 -5.59 23.11
N GLY A 145 -1.98 -4.53 23.71
CA GLY A 145 -2.64 -4.60 25.01
C GLY A 145 -1.76 -4.27 26.20
N LEU A 146 -0.60 -3.62 25.96
CA LEU A 146 0.17 -2.99 27.02
C LEU A 146 -0.56 -1.71 27.49
N GLY A 147 -1.75 -1.89 28.06
CA GLY A 147 -2.40 -0.83 28.81
C GLY A 147 -1.66 -0.54 30.13
N PRO A 148 -2.01 0.54 30.83
CA PRO A 148 -1.34 0.95 32.07
C PRO A 148 -1.59 0.01 33.26
N ASP A 149 -2.19 -1.16 33.04
CA ASP A 149 -2.42 -2.14 34.11
C ASP A 149 -1.13 -2.96 34.36
N PRO A 150 -0.42 -2.69 35.46
CA PRO A 150 0.82 -3.38 35.79
C PRO A 150 0.66 -4.86 36.15
N SER A 151 -0.59 -5.37 36.24
CA SER A 151 -0.88 -6.78 36.53
C SER A 151 -0.74 -7.66 35.26
N PHE A 152 -0.71 -7.09 34.05
CA PHE A 152 -0.48 -7.83 32.83
C PHE A 152 1.00 -8.13 32.66
N GLU A 153 1.36 -9.41 32.70
CA GLU A 153 2.69 -9.82 32.30
C GLU A 153 2.74 -9.99 30.77
N LEU A 154 3.83 -9.48 30.13
CA LEU A 154 4.06 -9.60 28.68
C LEU A 154 3.90 -11.03 28.13
N ARG A 155 4.14 -12.05 28.98
CA ARG A 155 4.02 -13.47 28.60
C ARG A 155 2.56 -13.91 28.39
N ASP A 156 1.60 -13.21 28.96
CA ASP A 156 0.19 -13.58 28.94
C ASP A 156 -0.58 -12.89 27.81
N LEU A 157 0.09 -12.00 27.06
CA LEU A 157 -0.52 -11.32 25.93
C LEU A 157 -0.52 -12.21 24.69
N PRO A 158 -1.59 -12.16 23.89
CA PRO A 158 -1.62 -12.83 22.60
C PRO A 158 -0.50 -12.28 21.71
N ARG A 159 0.10 -13.18 20.93
CA ARG A 159 1.21 -12.87 20.05
C ARG A 159 0.85 -13.23 18.62
N TYR A 160 1.13 -12.32 17.71
CA TYR A 160 0.84 -12.46 16.30
C TYR A 160 2.12 -12.27 15.48
N PHE A 161 2.08 -12.69 14.23
CA PHE A 161 3.09 -12.23 13.30
C PHE A 161 2.86 -10.77 12.95
N GLY A 162 3.94 -10.00 12.88
CA GLY A 162 3.97 -8.66 12.31
C GLY A 162 4.80 -8.65 11.03
N ILE A 163 4.29 -8.02 9.97
CA ILE A 163 5.00 -7.80 8.73
C ILE A 163 5.65 -6.41 8.73
N VAL A 164 6.86 -6.32 8.24
CA VAL A 164 7.65 -5.10 8.19
C VAL A 164 7.88 -4.67 6.73
N PRO A 165 8.39 -3.47 6.43
CA PRO A 165 8.67 -3.01 5.06
C PRO A 165 9.45 -4.02 4.23
N ASP A 166 10.51 -4.63 4.74
CA ASP A 166 11.29 -5.66 4.03
C ASP A 166 10.46 -6.89 3.62
N PHE A 167 9.38 -7.20 4.35
CA PHE A 167 8.46 -8.27 3.93
C PHE A 167 7.67 -7.85 2.71
N ILE A 168 7.18 -6.62 2.68
CA ILE A 168 6.42 -6.06 1.56
C ILE A 168 7.29 -6.10 0.30
N GLU A 169 8.51 -5.60 0.38
CA GLU A 169 9.43 -5.53 -0.76
C GLU A 169 9.87 -6.90 -1.28
N SER A 170 10.25 -7.81 -0.35
CA SER A 170 11.00 -9.02 -0.69
C SER A 170 10.22 -10.31 -0.57
N SER A 171 9.10 -10.35 0.17
CA SER A 171 8.35 -11.58 0.45
C SER A 171 6.96 -11.59 -0.14
N MET A 172 6.35 -10.43 -0.43
CA MET A 172 5.10 -10.38 -1.19
C MET A 172 5.32 -10.87 -2.63
N MET A 173 4.37 -11.61 -3.17
CA MET A 173 4.38 -12.16 -4.52
C MET A 173 3.71 -11.20 -5.50
N GLY A 174 4.20 -11.14 -6.73
CA GLY A 174 3.66 -10.22 -7.73
C GLY A 174 3.93 -8.76 -7.41
N GLU A 175 3.17 -7.88 -8.01
CA GLU A 175 3.22 -6.43 -7.82
C GLU A 175 1.79 -5.89 -7.77
N PHE A 176 1.57 -4.79 -7.04
CA PHE A 176 0.35 -4.01 -7.14
C PHE A 176 0.32 -3.29 -8.50
N ASP A 177 -0.87 -3.03 -9.02
CA ASP A 177 -1.07 -2.32 -10.29
C ASP A 177 -1.81 -1.02 -10.03
N ASP A 178 -1.06 0.06 -9.79
CA ASP A 178 -1.63 1.40 -9.47
C ASP A 178 -2.60 1.40 -8.25
N THR A 179 -2.47 0.43 -7.35
CA THR A 179 -3.36 0.23 -6.21
C THR A 179 -3.26 1.37 -5.19
N THR A 180 -4.39 1.88 -4.73
CA THR A 180 -4.46 2.74 -3.54
C THR A 180 -4.55 1.89 -2.28
N ILE A 181 -3.69 2.15 -1.30
CA ILE A 181 -3.68 1.43 -0.02
C ILE A 181 -4.00 2.39 1.11
N VAL A 182 -5.04 2.11 1.90
CA VAL A 182 -5.40 2.86 3.10
C VAL A 182 -5.06 2.00 4.32
N VAL A 183 -4.01 2.38 5.06
CA VAL A 183 -3.63 1.74 6.32
C VAL A 183 -4.34 2.47 7.45
N MET A 184 -5.38 1.85 7.97
CA MET A 184 -6.25 2.41 9.01
C MET A 184 -5.68 2.29 10.43
N GLY A 185 -4.53 1.65 10.58
CA GLY A 185 -3.84 1.47 11.85
C GLY A 185 -2.98 2.65 12.27
N CYS A 186 -2.40 2.52 13.47
CA CYS A 186 -1.52 3.53 14.06
C CYS A 186 -0.19 3.65 13.30
N ASN A 187 0.39 4.86 13.26
CA ASN A 187 1.80 5.08 12.89
C ASN A 187 2.21 4.68 11.45
N GLY A 188 1.28 4.38 10.56
CA GLY A 188 1.64 3.90 9.21
C GLY A 188 2.40 4.94 8.37
N LEU A 189 2.32 6.22 8.71
CA LEU A 189 3.09 7.32 8.12
C LEU A 189 3.85 8.16 9.18
N THR A 190 4.16 7.58 10.35
CA THR A 190 5.13 8.18 11.29
C THR A 190 6.54 8.16 10.70
N SER A 191 6.85 7.15 9.90
CA SER A 191 7.99 7.10 8.97
C SER A 191 7.49 6.70 7.59
N GLU A 192 8.24 7.05 6.55
CA GLU A 192 7.83 6.76 5.17
C GLU A 192 8.14 5.31 4.74
N SER A 193 8.93 4.57 5.53
CA SER A 193 9.49 3.26 5.14
C SER A 193 8.43 2.23 4.69
N MET A 194 7.29 2.16 5.39
CA MET A 194 6.20 1.24 5.00
C MET A 194 5.51 1.70 3.71
N ALA A 195 5.27 2.99 3.56
CA ALA A 195 4.67 3.54 2.36
C ALA A 195 5.61 3.38 1.15
N GLU A 196 6.91 3.66 1.34
CA GLU A 196 7.92 3.43 0.31
C GLU A 196 7.95 1.98 -0.15
N ALA A 197 7.89 1.02 0.79
CA ALA A 197 7.85 -0.40 0.47
C ALA A 197 6.63 -0.77 -0.40
N PHE A 198 5.45 -0.25 -0.07
CA PHE A 198 4.25 -0.45 -0.89
C PHE A 198 4.37 0.20 -2.27
N ILE A 199 4.90 1.42 -2.36
CA ILE A 199 5.13 2.11 -3.65
C ILE A 199 6.14 1.34 -4.51
N GLN A 200 7.24 0.89 -3.93
CA GLN A 200 8.24 0.06 -4.63
C GLN A 200 7.63 -1.28 -5.09
N LYS A 201 6.60 -1.76 -4.39
CA LYS A 201 5.85 -2.96 -4.76
C LYS A 201 4.75 -2.71 -5.79
N GLY A 202 4.62 -1.48 -6.31
CA GLY A 202 3.69 -1.10 -7.39
C GLY A 202 2.40 -0.42 -6.93
N ALA A 203 2.25 -0.11 -5.64
CA ALA A 203 1.14 0.72 -5.19
C ALA A 203 1.30 2.16 -5.71
N LYS A 204 0.19 2.83 -5.97
CA LYS A 204 0.15 4.21 -6.43
C LYS A 204 0.25 5.21 -5.28
N THR A 205 -0.47 4.92 -4.21
CA THR A 205 -0.62 5.83 -3.07
C THR A 205 -0.88 5.03 -1.81
N VAL A 206 -0.29 5.47 -0.71
CA VAL A 206 -0.56 4.98 0.64
C VAL A 206 -1.14 6.11 1.47
N VAL A 207 -2.28 5.87 2.12
CA VAL A 207 -2.90 6.79 3.08
C VAL A 207 -2.80 6.18 4.47
N SER A 208 -2.38 6.93 5.46
CA SER A 208 -2.33 6.47 6.86
C SER A 208 -2.16 7.63 7.84
N TRP A 209 -1.97 7.30 9.10
CA TRP A 209 -1.82 8.23 10.22
C TRP A 209 -0.35 8.46 10.58
N ASP A 210 -0.01 9.70 10.94
CA ASP A 210 1.33 10.09 11.40
C ASP A 210 1.59 9.74 12.89
N GLY A 211 0.64 9.10 13.55
CA GLY A 211 0.74 8.71 14.96
C GLY A 211 -0.32 7.68 15.36
N LEU A 212 -0.57 7.58 16.66
CA LEU A 212 -1.61 6.72 17.19
C LEU A 212 -3.00 7.23 16.80
N VAL A 213 -3.93 6.32 16.51
CA VAL A 213 -5.32 6.63 16.17
C VAL A 213 -6.28 5.69 16.86
N THR A 214 -7.43 6.20 17.26
CA THR A 214 -8.53 5.37 17.79
C THR A 214 -9.29 4.66 16.67
N GLY A 215 -9.80 3.45 16.94
CA GLY A 215 -10.53 2.67 15.95
C GLY A 215 -11.75 3.39 15.38
N ASP A 216 -12.55 4.04 16.24
CA ASP A 216 -13.74 4.78 15.80
C ASP A 216 -13.37 5.98 14.90
N HIS A 217 -12.28 6.68 15.23
CA HIS A 217 -11.86 7.86 14.47
C HIS A 217 -11.29 7.49 13.10
N THR A 218 -10.48 6.43 13.03
CA THR A 218 -9.97 5.97 11.72
C THR A 218 -11.09 5.41 10.84
N ASP A 219 -12.10 4.75 11.41
CA ASP A 219 -13.29 4.28 10.69
C ASP A 219 -14.05 5.48 10.09
N GLU A 220 -14.36 6.52 10.89
CA GLU A 220 -15.04 7.75 10.43
C GLU A 220 -14.24 8.49 9.34
N ALA A 221 -12.94 8.67 9.57
CA ALA A 221 -12.07 9.35 8.60
C ALA A 221 -11.98 8.59 7.27
N THR A 222 -11.93 7.25 7.31
CA THR A 222 -11.88 6.42 6.11
C THR A 222 -13.19 6.47 5.34
N GLU A 223 -14.35 6.38 6.01
CA GLU A 223 -15.65 6.57 5.36
C GLU A 223 -15.74 7.93 4.68
N ARG A 224 -15.30 9.00 5.36
CA ARG A 224 -15.33 10.34 4.78
C ARG A 224 -14.39 10.48 3.59
N LEU A 225 -13.17 9.95 3.69
CA LEU A 225 -12.19 9.92 2.60
C LEU A 225 -12.78 9.26 1.35
N LEU A 226 -13.38 8.09 1.52
CA LEU A 226 -13.98 7.34 0.42
C LEU A 226 -15.17 8.08 -0.21
N GLN A 227 -16.02 8.73 0.59
CA GLN A 227 -17.11 9.57 0.06
C GLN A 227 -16.58 10.70 -0.82
N LEU A 228 -15.54 11.41 -0.35
CA LEU A 228 -14.92 12.51 -1.09
C LEU A 228 -14.28 12.04 -2.39
N MET A 229 -13.64 10.89 -2.39
CA MET A 229 -13.01 10.32 -3.59
C MET A 229 -14.04 9.75 -4.57
N LEU A 230 -14.94 8.91 -4.09
CA LEU A 230 -15.81 8.08 -4.95
C LEU A 230 -17.10 8.79 -5.34
N THR A 231 -17.66 9.63 -4.47
CA THR A 231 -18.91 10.33 -4.72
C THR A 231 -18.67 11.75 -5.21
N ASP A 232 -17.76 12.49 -4.56
CA ASP A 232 -17.50 13.89 -4.89
C ASP A 232 -16.42 14.03 -5.97
N GLY A 233 -15.68 12.95 -6.30
CA GLY A 233 -14.69 12.89 -7.38
C GLY A 233 -13.43 13.70 -7.12
N LEU A 234 -13.07 13.91 -5.84
CA LEU A 234 -11.87 14.67 -5.47
C LEU A 234 -10.60 13.88 -5.76
N SER A 235 -9.50 14.59 -6.02
CA SER A 235 -8.17 13.99 -6.05
C SER A 235 -7.80 13.45 -4.66
N MET A 236 -6.82 12.53 -4.57
CA MET A 236 -6.36 12.00 -3.28
C MET A 236 -5.91 13.11 -2.33
N GLY A 237 -5.12 14.06 -2.82
CA GLY A 237 -4.64 15.18 -2.01
C GLY A 237 -5.78 16.03 -1.46
N ASP A 238 -6.72 16.44 -2.33
CA ASP A 238 -7.89 17.23 -1.93
C ASP A 238 -8.78 16.46 -0.96
N ALA A 239 -8.98 15.15 -1.18
CA ALA A 239 -9.79 14.30 -0.33
C ALA A 239 -9.18 14.14 1.07
N VAL A 240 -7.86 13.91 1.17
CA VAL A 240 -7.16 13.83 2.47
C VAL A 240 -7.22 15.18 3.19
N GLU A 241 -6.93 16.29 2.52
CA GLU A 241 -6.99 17.62 3.13
C GLU A 241 -8.41 17.95 3.61
N ARG A 242 -9.41 17.59 2.82
CA ARG A 242 -10.81 17.79 3.18
C ARG A 242 -11.23 16.92 4.35
N THR A 243 -10.81 15.65 4.38
CA THR A 243 -11.05 14.76 5.51
C THR A 243 -10.43 15.32 6.79
N ARG A 244 -9.18 15.78 6.74
CA ARG A 244 -8.50 16.45 7.87
C ARG A 244 -9.24 17.69 8.37
N THR A 245 -9.87 18.44 7.47
CA THR A 245 -10.63 19.64 7.84
C THR A 245 -11.96 19.30 8.48
N GLU A 246 -12.66 18.28 7.99
CA GLU A 246 -14.03 17.96 8.37
C GLU A 246 -14.10 16.98 9.56
N VAL A 247 -13.24 15.97 9.59
CA VAL A 247 -13.15 14.99 10.67
C VAL A 247 -12.16 15.44 11.76
N GLY A 248 -11.07 16.08 11.35
CA GLY A 248 -10.03 16.59 12.25
C GLY A 248 -8.97 15.56 12.61
N PRO A 249 -7.99 15.97 13.45
CA PRO A 249 -7.01 15.07 14.03
C PRO A 249 -7.66 14.13 15.05
N ASP A 250 -7.01 12.99 15.32
CA ASP A 250 -7.50 12.08 16.38
C ASP A 250 -7.66 12.83 17.71
N PRO A 251 -8.83 12.75 18.35
CA PRO A 251 -9.13 13.57 19.54
C PRO A 251 -8.33 13.18 20.79
N TRP A 252 -7.74 11.98 20.83
CA TRP A 252 -6.94 11.49 21.95
C TRP A 252 -5.45 11.65 21.75
N TYR A 253 -4.98 11.47 20.52
CA TYR A 253 -3.56 11.41 20.19
C TYR A 253 -3.08 12.60 19.34
N GLY A 254 -4.00 13.34 18.70
CA GLY A 254 -3.69 14.51 17.88
C GLY A 254 -3.04 14.17 16.53
N SER A 255 -3.00 12.91 16.14
CA SER A 255 -2.45 12.46 14.87
C SER A 255 -3.32 12.88 13.70
N ASN A 256 -2.70 13.05 12.54
CA ASN A 256 -3.35 13.46 11.31
C ASN A 256 -3.32 12.35 10.26
N LEU A 257 -4.36 12.30 9.44
CA LEU A 257 -4.38 11.49 8.24
C LEU A 257 -3.48 12.13 7.18
N LEU A 258 -2.56 11.36 6.61
CA LEU A 258 -1.63 11.78 5.56
C LEU A 258 -1.71 10.84 4.37
N PHE A 259 -1.05 11.19 3.25
CA PHE A 259 -0.85 10.29 2.12
C PHE A 259 0.57 10.39 1.58
N TYR A 260 1.05 9.30 0.97
CA TYR A 260 2.37 9.19 0.36
C TYR A 260 2.24 8.57 -1.06
N PRO A 261 3.00 9.03 -2.09
CA PRO A 261 3.82 10.22 -2.01
C PRO A 261 2.98 11.48 -1.89
N GLY A 262 3.39 12.41 -1.01
CA GLY A 262 2.79 13.74 -0.91
C GLY A 262 3.13 14.60 -2.13
N GLU A 263 2.50 15.77 -2.24
CA GLU A 263 2.70 16.68 -3.38
C GLU A 263 4.18 17.10 -3.56
N GLU A 264 4.96 17.17 -2.46
CA GLU A 264 6.38 17.50 -2.50
C GLU A 264 7.25 16.38 -3.11
N ALA A 265 6.87 15.12 -2.93
CA ALA A 265 7.62 13.97 -3.44
C ALA A 265 7.44 13.78 -4.95
N VAL A 266 6.28 14.12 -5.50
CA VAL A 266 6.01 14.04 -6.95
C VAL A 266 6.86 15.04 -7.75
N SER A 267 7.30 16.13 -7.12
CA SER A 267 8.15 17.17 -7.76
C SER A 267 9.63 16.77 -7.90
N THR A 268 10.08 15.68 -7.28
CA THR A 268 11.50 15.28 -7.21
C THR A 268 11.85 14.01 -7.98
N ILE A 269 10.89 13.38 -8.66
CA ILE A 269 11.18 12.24 -9.54
C ILE A 269 11.58 12.78 -10.92
N PRO A 270 12.84 12.55 -11.37
CA PRO A 270 13.37 13.08 -12.62
C PRO A 270 12.78 12.40 -13.88
#